data_9d970a4160bea57356c1f432c30581de
#
_entry.id   9d970a4160bea57356c1f432c30581de
#
_cell.length_a   1.000
_cell.length_b   1.000
_cell.length_c   1.000
_cell.angle_alpha   90.00
_cell.angle_beta   90.00
_cell.angle_gamma   90.00
#
_symmetry.space_group_name_H-M   'P 1'
#
loop_
_entity.id
_entity.type
_entity.pdbx_description
1 polymer ?
#
loop_
_entity_poly.entity_id
_entity_poly.type
_entity_poly.pdbx_seq_one_letter_code
_entity_poly.pdbx_strand_id
1 'polypeptide(L)'
;MFEKFGEFDSYEEINRAAAAQLEEGDTEAIYAIAEENGIDREDAEEYIDGDAAELVTALMAANGKLAVEAAELQPKEIMADWLDYIQIQCFEDQEMRLAVRRKGKSLKECIGKLVKWSLDHAENVDKDIIKAAGLPEWAQKGCKLGIPGMGTAKQLIKEYYLGGEEDAGV
;
A
#
# COMPACT_ATOMS: atom_id res chain seq x y z
N MET A 1 -13.09 -0.11 -6.26
CA MET A 1 -12.23 0.87 -5.58
C MET A 1 -12.44 2.22 -6.24
N PHE A 2 -12.65 3.29 -5.49
CA PHE A 2 -12.82 4.67 -5.99
C PHE A 2 -13.85 4.86 -7.13
N GLU A 3 -15.02 4.22 -7.02
CA GLU A 3 -15.99 4.16 -8.11
C GLU A 3 -16.86 5.42 -8.23
N LYS A 4 -17.25 6.01 -7.10
CA LYS A 4 -18.20 7.13 -7.06
C LYS A 4 -17.51 8.50 -7.06
N PHE A 5 -16.45 8.65 -6.28
CA PHE A 5 -15.75 9.92 -6.09
C PHE A 5 -14.38 9.97 -6.77
N GLY A 6 -13.87 8.84 -7.28
CA GLY A 6 -12.53 8.73 -7.83
C GLY A 6 -11.45 8.66 -6.74
N GLU A 7 -10.20 8.51 -7.16
CA GLU A 7 -9.06 8.46 -6.26
C GLU A 7 -8.66 9.88 -5.83
N PHE A 8 -8.64 10.15 -4.54
CA PHE A 8 -8.15 11.39 -3.96
C PHE A 8 -6.62 11.38 -3.87
N ASP A 9 -5.98 12.53 -4.07
CA ASP A 9 -4.52 12.67 -4.02
C ASP A 9 -3.99 12.88 -2.59
N SER A 10 -4.82 13.36 -1.68
CA SER A 10 -4.43 13.64 -0.30
C SER A 10 -5.59 13.47 0.69
N TYR A 11 -5.25 13.42 1.99
CA TYR A 11 -6.25 13.39 3.05
C TYR A 11 -7.05 14.70 3.12
N GLU A 12 -6.44 15.82 2.76
CA GLU A 12 -7.11 17.11 2.68
C GLU A 12 -8.19 17.14 1.60
N GLU A 13 -7.97 16.43 0.48
CA GLU A 13 -9.01 16.29 -0.56
C GLU A 13 -10.18 15.46 -0.07
N ILE A 14 -9.93 14.37 0.67
CA ILE A 14 -10.98 13.56 1.29
C ILE A 14 -11.80 14.42 2.25
N ASN A 15 -11.13 15.16 3.15
CA ASN A 15 -11.81 16.03 4.11
C ASN A 15 -12.60 17.16 3.44
N ARG A 16 -12.09 17.74 2.37
CA ARG A 16 -12.78 18.76 1.60
C ARG A 16 -14.04 18.21 0.92
N ALA A 17 -13.95 17.01 0.35
CA ALA A 17 -15.11 16.35 -0.23
C ALA A 17 -16.17 16.01 0.81
N ALA A 18 -15.75 15.49 1.96
CA ALA A 18 -16.66 15.19 3.07
C ALA A 18 -17.34 16.45 3.63
N ALA A 19 -16.60 17.54 3.79
CA ALA A 19 -17.14 18.82 4.26
C ALA A 19 -18.21 19.38 3.31
N ALA A 20 -17.98 19.30 2.00
CA ALA A 20 -18.96 19.72 1.01
C ALA A 20 -20.26 18.89 1.11
N GLN A 21 -20.16 17.57 1.32
CA GLN A 21 -21.34 16.72 1.48
C GLN A 21 -22.07 17.00 2.82
N LEU A 22 -21.32 17.30 3.87
CA LEU A 22 -21.92 17.65 5.16
C LEU A 22 -22.72 18.97 5.06
N GLU A 23 -22.20 19.99 4.35
CA GLU A 23 -22.91 21.25 4.08
C GLU A 23 -24.19 21.05 3.28
N GLU A 24 -24.20 20.09 2.36
CA GLU A 24 -25.37 19.67 1.56
C GLU A 24 -26.35 18.80 2.35
N GLY A 25 -25.96 18.29 3.51
CA GLY A 25 -26.72 17.34 4.31
C GLY A 25 -26.78 15.94 3.73
N ASP A 26 -25.88 15.60 2.80
CA ASP A 26 -25.80 14.27 2.17
C ASP A 26 -24.88 13.34 2.97
N THR A 27 -25.41 12.79 4.06
CA THR A 27 -24.69 11.83 4.92
C THR A 27 -24.37 10.52 4.23
N GLU A 28 -25.20 10.07 3.28
CA GLU A 28 -24.95 8.85 2.50
C GLU A 28 -23.72 9.01 1.59
N ALA A 29 -23.48 10.21 1.07
CA ALA A 29 -22.26 10.51 0.32
C ALA A 29 -21.03 10.47 1.22
N ILE A 30 -21.11 10.92 2.47
CA ILE A 30 -19.99 10.83 3.44
C ILE A 30 -19.65 9.36 3.75
N TYR A 31 -20.64 8.51 3.98
CA TYR A 31 -20.43 7.08 4.15
C TYR A 31 -19.78 6.43 2.91
N ALA A 32 -20.21 6.83 1.71
CA ALA A 32 -19.60 6.34 0.47
C ALA A 32 -18.13 6.78 0.32
N ILE A 33 -17.81 8.04 0.67
CA ILE A 33 -16.42 8.53 0.70
C ILE A 33 -15.59 7.71 1.69
N ALA A 34 -16.10 7.45 2.89
CA ALA A 34 -15.42 6.66 3.91
C ALA A 34 -15.16 5.23 3.41
N GLU A 35 -16.17 4.53 2.93
CA GLU A 35 -16.07 3.15 2.41
C GLU A 35 -15.06 3.03 1.26
N GLU A 36 -15.15 3.91 0.26
CA GLU A 36 -14.21 3.90 -0.88
C GLU A 36 -12.76 4.14 -0.47
N ASN A 37 -12.52 4.83 0.63
CA ASN A 37 -11.19 5.15 1.13
C ASN A 37 -10.74 4.28 2.31
N GLY A 38 -11.46 3.21 2.63
CA GLY A 38 -11.12 2.27 3.68
C GLY A 38 -11.17 2.87 5.09
N ILE A 39 -12.06 3.83 5.30
CA ILE A 39 -12.30 4.48 6.59
C ILE A 39 -13.48 3.79 7.27
N ASP A 40 -13.35 3.53 8.55
CA ASP A 40 -14.38 2.87 9.31
C ASP A 40 -15.66 3.69 9.37
N ARG A 41 -16.80 3.00 9.37
CA ARG A 41 -18.11 3.65 9.44
C ARG A 41 -18.28 4.46 10.74
N GLU A 42 -17.69 4.00 11.82
CA GLU A 42 -17.72 4.64 13.13
C GLU A 42 -17.03 6.03 13.08
N ASP A 43 -15.88 6.13 12.41
CA ASP A 43 -15.19 7.41 12.17
C ASP A 43 -16.06 8.39 11.35
N ALA A 44 -16.78 7.86 10.35
CA ALA A 44 -17.71 8.66 9.56
C ALA A 44 -18.91 9.16 10.39
N GLU A 45 -19.43 8.34 11.30
CA GLU A 45 -20.50 8.71 12.24
C GLU A 45 -20.02 9.81 13.20
N GLU A 46 -18.84 9.68 13.81
CA GLU A 46 -18.25 10.72 14.67
C GLU A 46 -18.10 12.06 13.93
N TYR A 47 -17.69 12.02 12.66
CA TYR A 47 -17.58 13.23 11.85
C TYR A 47 -18.96 13.85 11.55
N ILE A 48 -19.95 13.07 11.17
CA ILE A 48 -21.31 13.54 10.89
C ILE A 48 -21.97 14.14 12.13
N ASP A 49 -21.77 13.52 13.30
CA ASP A 49 -22.32 13.97 14.57
C ASP A 49 -21.59 15.21 15.16
N GLY A 50 -20.45 15.57 14.58
CA GLY A 50 -19.63 16.71 14.98
C GLY A 50 -18.69 16.44 16.15
N ASP A 51 -18.50 15.18 16.51
CA ASP A 51 -17.55 14.74 17.53
C ASP A 51 -16.11 14.75 17.00
N ALA A 52 -15.92 14.57 15.69
CA ALA A 52 -14.65 14.74 14.99
C ALA A 52 -14.68 15.98 14.08
N ALA A 53 -13.59 16.78 14.08
CA ALA A 53 -13.48 17.98 13.25
C ALA A 53 -13.24 17.70 11.76
N GLU A 54 -12.65 16.55 11.45
CA GLU A 54 -12.31 16.09 10.10
C GLU A 54 -12.66 14.61 9.98
N LEU A 55 -13.00 14.16 8.76
CA LEU A 55 -13.33 12.76 8.50
C LEU A 55 -12.10 11.87 8.67
N VAL A 56 -10.93 12.32 8.23
CA VAL A 56 -9.70 11.51 8.25
C VAL A 56 -8.48 12.33 8.66
N THR A 57 -7.57 11.69 9.37
CA THR A 57 -6.18 12.13 9.51
C THR A 57 -5.33 11.63 8.33
N ALA A 58 -4.12 12.17 8.16
CA ALA A 58 -3.17 11.68 7.15
C ALA A 58 -2.85 10.18 7.32
N LEU A 59 -2.74 9.70 8.57
CA LEU A 59 -2.49 8.28 8.86
C LEU A 59 -3.69 7.41 8.50
N MET A 60 -4.90 7.81 8.87
CA MET A 60 -6.13 7.09 8.51
C MET A 60 -6.29 6.98 7.00
N ALA A 61 -6.03 8.07 6.27
CA ALA A 61 -6.12 8.08 4.81
C ALA A 61 -5.10 7.15 4.13
N ALA A 62 -3.88 7.08 4.66
CA ALA A 62 -2.85 6.16 4.15
C ALA A 62 -3.20 4.69 4.43
N ASN A 63 -3.54 4.38 5.68
CA ASN A 63 -3.90 3.02 6.08
C ASN A 63 -5.19 2.55 5.42
N GLY A 64 -6.18 3.42 5.25
CA GLY A 64 -7.40 3.11 4.54
C GLY A 64 -7.13 2.72 3.09
N LYS A 65 -6.31 3.48 2.37
CA LYS A 65 -5.89 3.13 1.01
C LYS A 65 -5.19 1.77 0.97
N LEU A 66 -4.22 1.53 1.85
CA LEU A 66 -3.53 0.24 1.92
C LEU A 66 -4.49 -0.92 2.24
N ALA A 67 -5.47 -0.71 3.12
CA ALA A 67 -6.47 -1.72 3.45
C ALA A 67 -7.34 -2.10 2.24
N VAL A 68 -7.81 -1.11 1.47
CA VAL A 68 -8.59 -1.34 0.25
C VAL A 68 -7.76 -2.06 -0.81
N GLU A 69 -6.52 -1.63 -1.05
CA GLU A 69 -5.60 -2.27 -1.99
C GLU A 69 -5.24 -3.70 -1.57
N ALA A 70 -5.00 -3.92 -0.28
CA ALA A 70 -4.70 -5.25 0.26
C ALA A 70 -5.88 -6.21 0.16
N ALA A 71 -7.12 -5.72 0.35
CA ALA A 71 -8.32 -6.53 0.19
C ALA A 71 -8.48 -7.06 -1.25
N GLU A 72 -8.10 -6.26 -2.25
CA GLU A 72 -8.10 -6.65 -3.66
C GLU A 72 -6.96 -7.63 -4.00
N LEU A 73 -5.73 -7.33 -3.54
CA LEU A 73 -4.52 -8.06 -3.90
C LEU A 73 -4.32 -9.34 -3.08
N GLN A 74 -4.82 -9.36 -1.84
CA GLN A 74 -4.63 -10.45 -0.86
C GLN A 74 -3.16 -10.90 -0.76
N PRO A 75 -2.21 -9.99 -0.45
CA PRO A 75 -0.81 -10.33 -0.38
C PRO A 75 -0.57 -11.41 0.70
N LYS A 76 0.34 -12.36 0.40
CA LYS A 76 0.66 -13.49 1.29
C LYS A 76 2.17 -13.60 1.46
N GLU A 77 2.57 -14.21 2.57
CA GLU A 77 3.97 -14.50 2.88
C GLU A 77 4.83 -13.23 2.81
N ILE A 78 5.93 -13.25 2.11
CA ILE A 78 6.84 -12.11 2.00
C ILE A 78 6.16 -10.82 1.50
N MET A 79 5.13 -10.93 0.68
CA MET A 79 4.38 -9.74 0.22
C MET A 79 3.54 -9.13 1.33
N ALA A 80 3.04 -9.95 2.26
CA ALA A 80 2.37 -9.46 3.47
C ALA A 80 3.38 -8.77 4.40
N ASP A 81 4.58 -9.32 4.58
CA ASP A 81 5.64 -8.69 5.37
C ASP A 81 6.05 -7.32 4.81
N TRP A 82 6.05 -7.18 3.48
CA TRP A 82 6.30 -5.87 2.85
C TRP A 82 5.18 -4.88 3.11
N LEU A 83 3.92 -5.32 3.07
CA LEU A 83 2.77 -4.48 3.43
C LEU A 83 2.85 -4.02 4.90
N ASP A 84 3.14 -4.93 5.83
CA ASP A 84 3.31 -4.62 7.25
C ASP A 84 4.39 -3.56 7.45
N TYR A 85 5.51 -3.68 6.74
CA TYR A 85 6.57 -2.67 6.77
C TYR A 85 6.08 -1.30 6.28
N ILE A 86 5.31 -1.25 5.18
CA ILE A 86 4.75 0.01 4.66
C ILE A 86 3.83 0.66 5.70
N GLN A 87 2.96 -0.12 6.35
CA GLN A 87 2.05 0.38 7.40
C GLN A 87 2.82 0.93 8.61
N ILE A 88 3.87 0.22 9.06
CA ILE A 88 4.74 0.71 10.13
C ILE A 88 5.40 2.05 9.74
N GLN A 89 5.89 2.17 8.51
CA GLN A 89 6.49 3.41 8.04
C GLN A 89 5.47 4.55 7.94
N CYS A 90 4.23 4.29 7.57
CA CYS A 90 3.16 5.30 7.61
C CYS A 90 2.89 5.79 9.02
N PHE A 91 3.01 4.93 10.03
CA PHE A 91 2.86 5.32 11.43
C PHE A 91 4.03 6.17 11.93
N GLU A 92 5.25 5.80 11.58
CA GLU A 92 6.48 6.45 12.07
C GLU A 92 6.88 7.72 11.32
N ASP A 93 6.58 7.78 10.01
CA ASP A 93 7.08 8.80 9.08
C ASP A 93 5.93 9.54 8.39
N GLN A 94 5.87 10.86 8.60
CA GLN A 94 4.84 11.71 7.99
C GLN A 94 4.97 11.76 6.47
N GLU A 95 6.19 11.83 5.93
CA GLU A 95 6.41 11.90 4.48
C GLU A 95 5.93 10.61 3.82
N MET A 96 6.18 9.47 4.46
CA MET A 96 5.74 8.17 3.95
C MET A 96 4.21 8.06 3.92
N ARG A 97 3.50 8.45 4.99
CA ARG A 97 2.02 8.40 4.99
C ARG A 97 1.40 9.31 3.94
N LEU A 98 1.96 10.50 3.74
CA LEU A 98 1.51 11.40 2.68
C LEU A 98 1.78 10.82 1.29
N ALA A 99 2.96 10.22 1.07
CA ALA A 99 3.34 9.63 -0.20
C ALA A 99 2.48 8.40 -0.56
N VAL A 100 2.20 7.53 0.41
CA VAL A 100 1.32 6.35 0.23
C VAL A 100 -0.08 6.78 -0.23
N ARG A 101 -0.60 7.89 0.31
CA ARG A 101 -1.93 8.37 -0.06
C ARG A 101 -2.00 8.97 -1.46
N ARG A 102 -0.91 9.41 -2.06
CA ARG A 102 -0.90 10.06 -3.37
C ARG A 102 -1.58 9.20 -4.44
N LYS A 103 -2.35 9.88 -5.30
CA LYS A 103 -2.87 9.33 -6.54
C LYS A 103 -1.72 8.89 -7.44
N GLY A 104 -1.87 7.73 -8.08
CA GLY A 104 -0.83 7.15 -8.94
C GLY A 104 0.26 6.38 -8.19
N LYS A 105 0.26 6.33 -6.86
CA LYS A 105 1.06 5.39 -6.07
C LYS A 105 0.15 4.24 -5.63
N SER A 106 0.61 2.99 -5.78
CA SER A 106 -0.20 1.83 -5.41
C SER A 106 0.63 0.71 -4.80
N LEU A 107 0.01 -0.05 -3.89
CA LEU A 107 0.61 -1.26 -3.31
C LEU A 107 0.99 -2.27 -4.40
N LYS A 108 0.16 -2.41 -5.42
CA LYS A 108 0.40 -3.30 -6.57
C LYS A 108 1.70 -2.95 -7.30
N GLU A 109 1.93 -1.69 -7.60
CA GLU A 109 3.14 -1.26 -8.29
C GLU A 109 4.38 -1.37 -7.40
N CYS A 110 4.25 -1.04 -6.11
CA CYS A 110 5.31 -1.22 -5.14
C CYS A 110 5.75 -2.69 -5.07
N ILE A 111 4.82 -3.62 -4.87
CA ILE A 111 5.09 -5.06 -4.87
C ILE A 111 5.66 -5.50 -6.22
N GLY A 112 5.14 -4.97 -7.33
CA GLY A 112 5.63 -5.25 -8.67
C GLY A 112 7.11 -4.92 -8.86
N LYS A 113 7.58 -3.79 -8.30
CA LYS A 113 9.01 -3.43 -8.32
C LYS A 113 9.87 -4.41 -7.53
N LEU A 114 9.40 -4.87 -6.36
CA LEU A 114 10.10 -5.88 -5.57
C LEU A 114 10.15 -7.25 -6.29
N VAL A 115 9.06 -7.65 -6.92
CA VAL A 115 9.00 -8.88 -7.73
C VAL A 115 9.94 -8.77 -8.93
N LYS A 116 9.94 -7.64 -9.64
CA LYS A 116 10.87 -7.41 -10.75
C LYS A 116 12.33 -7.52 -10.29
N TRP A 117 12.67 -6.86 -9.18
CA TRP A 117 14.00 -6.97 -8.59
C TRP A 117 14.37 -8.42 -8.28
N SER A 118 13.44 -9.19 -7.71
CA SER A 118 13.65 -10.61 -7.38
C SER A 118 14.00 -11.45 -8.60
N LEU A 119 13.38 -11.19 -9.74
CA LEU A 119 13.67 -11.88 -11.00
C LEU A 119 15.03 -11.44 -11.58
N ASP A 120 15.30 -10.15 -11.57
CA ASP A 120 16.54 -9.57 -12.15
C ASP A 120 17.80 -9.98 -11.34
N HIS A 121 17.64 -10.24 -10.03
CA HIS A 121 18.74 -10.56 -9.10
C HIS A 121 18.71 -12.00 -8.58
N ALA A 122 17.99 -12.89 -9.26
CA ALA A 122 17.95 -14.30 -8.87
C ALA A 122 19.31 -14.97 -9.11
N GLU A 123 19.92 -15.47 -8.04
CA GLU A 123 21.21 -16.14 -8.06
C GLU A 123 21.07 -17.65 -7.86
N ASN A 124 22.04 -18.40 -8.35
CA ASN A 124 22.07 -19.85 -8.18
C ASN A 124 22.23 -20.19 -6.69
N VAL A 125 21.39 -21.09 -6.21
CA VAL A 125 21.53 -21.65 -4.86
C VAL A 125 22.70 -22.63 -4.84
N ASP A 126 23.49 -22.60 -3.77
CA ASP A 126 24.63 -23.50 -3.58
C ASP A 126 24.19 -24.97 -3.66
N LYS A 127 25.03 -25.81 -4.28
CA LYS A 127 24.74 -27.21 -4.53
C LYS A 127 24.55 -28.01 -3.24
N ASP A 128 25.28 -27.71 -2.18
CA ASP A 128 25.18 -28.42 -0.91
C ASP A 128 23.86 -28.08 -0.21
N ILE A 129 23.37 -26.82 -0.35
CA ILE A 129 22.05 -26.39 0.14
C ILE A 129 20.95 -27.15 -0.62
N ILE A 130 21.03 -27.21 -1.96
CA ILE A 130 20.07 -27.93 -2.80
C ILE A 130 20.01 -29.41 -2.42
N LYS A 131 21.18 -30.03 -2.20
CA LYS A 131 21.30 -31.42 -1.77
C LYS A 131 20.69 -31.62 -0.37
N ALA A 132 20.97 -30.74 0.56
CA ALA A 132 20.41 -30.79 1.91
C ALA A 132 18.88 -30.61 1.92
N ALA A 133 18.33 -29.87 0.97
CA ALA A 133 16.90 -29.70 0.79
C ALA A 133 16.17 -30.93 0.25
N GLY A 134 16.90 -31.97 -0.19
CA GLY A 134 16.31 -33.22 -0.71
C GLY A 134 15.52 -33.04 -2.01
N LEU A 135 15.84 -32.02 -2.81
CA LEU A 135 15.12 -31.73 -4.05
C LEU A 135 15.36 -32.84 -5.10
N PRO A 136 14.36 -33.13 -5.96
CA PRO A 136 14.52 -34.10 -7.04
C PRO A 136 15.56 -33.61 -8.07
N GLU A 137 16.20 -34.53 -8.78
CA GLU A 137 17.32 -34.25 -9.69
C GLU A 137 17.01 -33.17 -10.75
N TRP A 138 15.77 -33.13 -11.24
CA TRP A 138 15.36 -32.11 -12.21
C TRP A 138 15.36 -30.66 -11.61
N ALA A 139 15.07 -30.51 -10.31
CA ALA A 139 15.09 -29.25 -9.61
C ALA A 139 16.50 -28.84 -9.14
N GLN A 140 17.43 -29.81 -9.09
CA GLN A 140 18.82 -29.53 -8.70
C GLN A 140 19.60 -28.79 -9.79
N LYS A 141 19.15 -28.88 -11.06
CA LYS A 141 19.77 -28.18 -12.18
C LYS A 141 19.17 -26.79 -12.37
N GLY A 142 19.68 -25.80 -11.70
CA GLY A 142 19.30 -24.39 -11.92
C GLY A 142 18.30 -23.80 -10.93
N CYS A 143 18.30 -24.28 -9.69
CA CYS A 143 17.56 -23.63 -8.61
C CYS A 143 18.14 -22.22 -8.37
N LYS A 144 17.31 -21.21 -8.53
CA LYS A 144 17.66 -19.81 -8.27
C LYS A 144 16.74 -19.22 -7.22
N LEU A 145 17.28 -18.34 -6.41
CA LEU A 145 16.54 -17.57 -5.40
C LEU A 145 16.89 -16.08 -5.55
N GLY A 146 15.88 -15.23 -5.56
CA GLY A 146 16.05 -13.80 -5.78
C GLY A 146 15.20 -12.92 -4.88
N ILE A 147 14.67 -13.45 -3.77
CA ILE A 147 13.89 -12.62 -2.84
C ILE A 147 14.80 -11.57 -2.21
N PRO A 148 14.45 -10.24 -2.27
CA PRO A 148 15.28 -9.22 -1.67
C PRO A 148 15.33 -9.41 -0.15
N GLY A 149 16.53 -9.30 0.41
CA GLY A 149 16.68 -9.21 1.85
C GLY A 149 15.97 -7.97 2.40
N MET A 150 15.66 -7.97 3.70
CA MET A 150 14.86 -6.89 4.32
C MET A 150 15.46 -5.50 4.09
N GLY A 151 16.79 -5.34 4.11
CA GLY A 151 17.45 -4.06 3.84
C GLY A 151 17.16 -3.53 2.43
N THR A 152 17.30 -4.40 1.42
CA THR A 152 17.02 -4.07 0.02
C THR A 152 15.53 -3.79 -0.19
N ALA A 153 14.64 -4.61 0.38
CA ALA A 153 13.21 -4.40 0.29
C ALA A 153 12.78 -3.05 0.85
N LYS A 154 13.28 -2.69 2.04
CA LYS A 154 13.03 -1.38 2.67
C LYS A 154 13.47 -0.21 1.80
N GLN A 155 14.65 -0.32 1.18
CA GLN A 155 15.16 0.70 0.27
C GLN A 155 14.25 0.85 -0.96
N LEU A 156 13.91 -0.24 -1.64
CA LEU A 156 13.05 -0.23 -2.83
C LEU A 156 11.65 0.34 -2.54
N ILE A 157 11.07 0.00 -1.38
CA ILE A 157 9.78 0.54 -0.95
C ILE A 157 9.86 2.06 -0.76
N LYS A 158 10.90 2.54 -0.07
CA LYS A 158 11.10 3.98 0.13
C LYS A 158 11.36 4.71 -1.18
N GLU A 159 12.17 4.17 -2.07
CA GLU A 159 12.42 4.73 -3.39
C GLU A 159 11.12 4.82 -4.22
N TYR A 160 10.25 3.83 -4.13
CA TYR A 160 8.98 3.87 -4.85
C TYR A 160 8.05 4.96 -4.33
N TYR A 161 7.83 5.06 -3.02
CA TYR A 161 6.88 6.02 -2.46
C TYR A 161 7.45 7.44 -2.38
N LEU A 162 8.70 7.60 -1.95
CA LEU A 162 9.33 8.90 -1.70
C LEU A 162 10.17 9.42 -2.87
N GLY A 163 10.51 8.57 -3.85
CA GLY A 163 11.17 8.98 -5.08
C GLY A 163 10.26 9.90 -5.91
N GLY A 164 10.85 10.96 -6.51
CA GLY A 164 10.11 11.87 -7.39
C GLY A 164 9.57 11.18 -8.65
N GLU A 165 8.74 11.88 -9.42
CA GLU A 165 7.99 11.40 -10.59
C GLU A 165 8.84 10.92 -11.79
N GLU A 166 10.11 10.59 -11.64
CA GLU A 166 10.99 10.24 -12.75
C GLU A 166 10.84 8.80 -13.29
N ASP A 167 9.94 7.96 -12.73
CA ASP A 167 9.79 6.56 -13.17
C ASP A 167 8.43 6.20 -13.79
N ALA A 168 7.70 7.17 -14.32
CA ALA A 168 6.49 6.94 -15.12
C ALA A 168 6.81 6.88 -16.61
N GLY A 169 7.75 6.03 -17.02
CA GLY A 169 8.06 5.89 -18.44
C GLY A 169 9.23 4.96 -18.76
N VAL A 170 8.98 3.67 -18.88
CA VAL A 170 9.45 2.81 -20.00
C VAL A 170 8.66 1.52 -19.99
#